data_05765f2f8e70798c09d62d734a5f0b1b
#
_entry.id   05765f2f8e70798c09d62d734a5f0b1b
#
_cell.length_a   1.000
_cell.length_b   1.000
_cell.length_c   1.000
_cell.angle_alpha   90.00
_cell.angle_beta   90.00
_cell.angle_gamma   90.00
#
_symmetry.space_group_name_H-M   'P 1'
#
loop_
_entity.id
_entity.type
_entity.pdbx_description
1 polymer ?
#
loop_
_entity_poly.entity_id
_entity_poly.type
_entity_poly.pdbx_seq_one_letter_code
_entity_poly.pdbx_strand_id
1 'polypeptide(L)'
;MQIIIYLILVLMIVRMFLMSKRTNKSKKLIDVVNSVGDKEEFFENMKQFEEEMKDDNEFLNKGRVIHLWGLAFHNEFEEFDEVMNSIDVDRMMTHEKDGSVKITENEDAFFYLYLGIPNILEKDGKTDYRRKLNEKMEQYKDILKNQLVRVEAEAINQFYEKEGDQGLAFYESLLAGDYSQYQYSKSLIGLYKSIANATAAVIYKENDQTEKYEECKPMLENFAKSGIGERWMKQLGLEVSAPVEEEEFDNIEEKEEDQ
;
A
#
# COMPACT_ATOMS: atom_id res chain seq x y z
N MET A 1 -23.30 -40.08 -18.28
CA MET A 1 -23.56 -39.17 -17.15
C MET A 1 -22.50 -39.27 -16.03
N GLN A 2 -22.15 -40.46 -15.54
CA GLN A 2 -21.14 -40.67 -14.48
C GLN A 2 -19.75 -40.09 -14.82
N ILE A 3 -19.26 -40.27 -16.05
CA ILE A 3 -17.92 -39.75 -16.47
C ILE A 3 -17.84 -38.24 -16.36
N ILE A 4 -18.92 -37.52 -16.70
CA ILE A 4 -18.96 -36.04 -16.60
C ILE A 4 -18.87 -35.58 -15.14
N ILE A 5 -19.54 -36.29 -14.23
CA ILE A 5 -19.51 -35.98 -12.78
C ILE A 5 -18.11 -36.21 -12.23
N TYR A 6 -17.41 -37.28 -12.61
CA TYR A 6 -16.02 -37.51 -12.20
C TYR A 6 -15.08 -36.44 -12.74
N LEU A 7 -15.28 -36.00 -13.97
CA LEU A 7 -14.44 -34.95 -14.57
C LEU A 7 -14.64 -33.61 -13.86
N ILE A 8 -15.87 -33.27 -13.49
CA ILE A 8 -16.17 -32.06 -12.70
C ILE A 8 -15.55 -32.15 -11.30
N LEU A 9 -15.65 -33.31 -10.64
CA LEU A 9 -15.03 -33.52 -9.32
C LEU A 9 -13.51 -33.37 -9.37
N VAL A 10 -12.84 -33.95 -10.36
CA VAL A 10 -11.38 -33.81 -10.54
C VAL A 10 -11.02 -32.38 -10.80
N LEU A 11 -11.76 -31.64 -11.65
CA LEU A 11 -11.52 -30.20 -11.89
C LEU A 11 -11.71 -29.37 -10.62
N MET A 12 -12.71 -29.67 -9.79
CA MET A 12 -12.92 -28.99 -8.51
C MET A 12 -11.75 -29.25 -7.54
N ILE A 13 -11.29 -30.51 -7.43
CA ILE A 13 -10.15 -30.85 -6.56
C ILE A 13 -8.87 -30.16 -7.03
N VAL A 14 -8.59 -30.15 -8.34
CA VAL A 14 -7.44 -29.46 -8.92
C VAL A 14 -7.53 -27.95 -8.64
N ARG A 15 -8.72 -27.35 -8.83
CA ARG A 15 -8.95 -25.93 -8.53
C ARG A 15 -8.73 -25.61 -7.05
N MET A 16 -9.27 -26.42 -6.14
CA MET A 16 -9.06 -26.26 -4.69
C MET A 16 -7.58 -26.35 -4.32
N PHE A 17 -6.84 -27.29 -4.91
CA PHE A 17 -5.41 -27.45 -4.66
C PHE A 17 -4.59 -26.24 -5.16
N LEU A 18 -4.91 -25.72 -6.34
CA LEU A 18 -4.27 -24.52 -6.89
C LEU A 18 -4.59 -23.29 -6.05
N MET A 19 -5.84 -23.12 -5.62
CA MET A 19 -6.22 -22.02 -4.71
C MET A 19 -5.52 -22.13 -3.36
N SER A 20 -5.40 -23.34 -2.79
CA SER A 20 -4.67 -23.55 -1.53
C SER A 20 -3.19 -23.20 -1.66
N LYS A 21 -2.54 -23.58 -2.77
CA LYS A 21 -1.14 -23.20 -3.02
C LYS A 21 -0.98 -21.68 -3.13
N ARG A 22 -1.86 -21.00 -3.87
CA ARG A 22 -1.82 -19.53 -4.00
C ARG A 22 -2.04 -18.84 -2.65
N THR A 23 -3.00 -19.33 -1.86
CA THR A 23 -3.27 -18.81 -0.51
C THR A 23 -2.06 -18.95 0.40
N ASN A 24 -1.36 -20.10 0.36
CA ASN A 24 -0.14 -20.31 1.16
C ASN A 24 1.00 -19.37 0.76
N LYS A 25 1.19 -19.10 -0.54
CA LYS A 25 2.19 -18.14 -1.02
C LYS A 25 1.86 -16.71 -0.59
N SER A 26 0.61 -16.31 -0.71
CA SER A 26 0.13 -15.00 -0.24
C SER A 26 0.32 -14.86 1.27
N LYS A 27 0.04 -15.90 2.06
CA LYS A 27 0.27 -15.89 3.49
C LYS A 27 1.75 -15.68 3.83
N LYS A 28 2.66 -16.42 3.17
CA LYS A 28 4.10 -16.23 3.38
C LYS A 28 4.55 -14.80 3.09
N LEU A 29 4.04 -14.18 2.01
CA LEU A 29 4.35 -12.78 1.71
C LEU A 29 3.82 -11.83 2.79
N ILE A 30 2.64 -12.09 3.34
CA ILE A 30 2.09 -11.33 4.47
C ILE A 30 2.96 -11.52 5.73
N ASP A 31 3.43 -12.72 5.99
CA ASP A 31 4.32 -13.02 7.13
C ASP A 31 5.63 -12.21 7.01
N VAL A 32 6.20 -12.11 5.79
CA VAL A 32 7.36 -11.24 5.52
C VAL A 32 7.03 -9.77 5.79
N VAL A 33 5.91 -9.27 5.29
CA VAL A 33 5.49 -7.87 5.52
C VAL A 33 5.33 -7.59 7.02
N ASN A 34 4.76 -8.53 7.77
CA ASN A 34 4.55 -8.38 9.22
C ASN A 34 5.86 -8.36 10.02
N SER A 35 6.93 -8.98 9.52
CA SER A 35 8.24 -8.98 10.18
C SER A 35 9.05 -7.69 9.94
N VAL A 36 8.56 -6.74 9.15
CA VAL A 36 9.31 -5.51 8.79
C VAL A 36 9.71 -4.65 10.00
N GLY A 37 9.08 -4.84 11.15
CA GLY A 37 9.45 -4.15 12.40
C GLY A 37 10.81 -4.59 12.95
N ASP A 38 11.23 -5.82 12.68
CA ASP A 38 12.55 -6.36 13.02
C ASP A 38 13.37 -6.53 11.75
N LYS A 39 14.49 -5.79 11.68
CA LYS A 39 15.34 -5.74 10.49
C LYS A 39 15.93 -7.12 10.12
N GLU A 40 16.47 -7.83 11.11
CA GLU A 40 17.15 -9.11 10.88
C GLU A 40 16.13 -10.16 10.46
N GLU A 41 15.01 -10.25 11.17
CA GLU A 41 13.92 -11.17 10.85
C GLU A 41 13.34 -10.89 9.45
N PHE A 42 13.14 -9.62 9.11
CA PHE A 42 12.60 -9.25 7.79
C PHE A 42 13.49 -9.73 6.65
N PHE A 43 14.79 -9.43 6.69
CA PHE A 43 15.71 -9.81 5.60
C PHE A 43 15.95 -11.31 5.54
N GLU A 44 15.94 -12.03 6.67
CA GLU A 44 16.01 -13.49 6.68
C GLU A 44 14.75 -14.11 6.04
N ASN A 45 13.55 -13.67 6.45
CA ASN A 45 12.27 -14.10 5.89
C ASN A 45 12.18 -13.76 4.39
N MET A 46 12.69 -12.60 3.98
CA MET A 46 12.69 -12.17 2.58
C MET A 46 13.57 -13.08 1.72
N LYS A 47 14.78 -13.37 2.18
CA LYS A 47 15.70 -14.28 1.50
C LYS A 47 15.10 -15.69 1.35
N GLN A 48 14.48 -16.20 2.41
CA GLN A 48 13.80 -17.49 2.37
C GLN A 48 12.64 -17.47 1.37
N PHE A 49 11.84 -16.40 1.37
CA PHE A 49 10.72 -16.24 0.44
C PHE A 49 11.17 -16.23 -1.02
N GLU A 50 12.20 -15.46 -1.37
CA GLU A 50 12.71 -15.38 -2.74
C GLU A 50 13.27 -16.73 -3.22
N GLU A 51 14.00 -17.49 -2.38
CA GLU A 51 14.48 -18.82 -2.72
C GLU A 51 13.32 -19.80 -2.96
N GLU A 52 12.28 -19.77 -2.13
CA GLU A 52 11.11 -20.63 -2.30
C GLU A 52 10.25 -20.25 -3.52
N MET A 53 10.26 -18.97 -3.92
CA MET A 53 9.47 -18.46 -5.05
C MET A 53 10.29 -18.34 -6.35
N LYS A 54 11.55 -18.76 -6.39
CA LYS A 54 12.44 -18.60 -7.55
C LYS A 54 11.87 -19.11 -8.88
N ASP A 55 11.01 -20.13 -8.84
CA ASP A 55 10.34 -20.72 -10.00
C ASP A 55 8.95 -20.15 -10.25
N ASP A 56 8.50 -19.18 -9.42
CA ASP A 56 7.20 -18.51 -9.53
C ASP A 56 7.40 -17.01 -9.78
N ASN A 57 7.51 -16.66 -11.03
CA ASN A 57 7.81 -15.28 -11.43
C ASN A 57 6.81 -14.24 -10.92
N GLU A 58 5.52 -14.59 -10.74
CA GLU A 58 4.52 -13.65 -10.20
C GLU A 58 4.81 -13.33 -8.74
N PHE A 59 4.94 -14.37 -7.89
CA PHE A 59 5.21 -14.17 -6.47
C PHE A 59 6.63 -13.65 -6.20
N LEU A 60 7.60 -14.05 -7.01
CA LEU A 60 8.97 -13.52 -6.92
C LEU A 60 9.00 -12.00 -7.18
N ASN A 61 8.29 -11.52 -8.20
CA ASN A 61 8.22 -10.08 -8.46
C ASN A 61 7.53 -9.30 -7.34
N LYS A 62 6.45 -9.86 -6.75
CA LYS A 62 5.81 -9.27 -5.57
C LYS A 62 6.77 -9.23 -4.38
N GLY A 63 7.51 -10.32 -4.16
CA GLY A 63 8.55 -10.38 -3.13
C GLY A 63 9.60 -9.29 -3.31
N ARG A 64 10.11 -9.13 -4.52
CA ARG A 64 11.10 -8.08 -4.83
C ARG A 64 10.58 -6.65 -4.58
N VAL A 65 9.30 -6.40 -4.82
CA VAL A 65 8.69 -5.11 -4.45
C VAL A 65 8.66 -4.91 -2.94
N ILE A 66 8.32 -5.95 -2.17
CA ILE A 66 8.36 -5.90 -0.70
C ILE A 66 9.80 -5.80 -0.20
N HIS A 67 10.75 -6.48 -0.84
CA HIS A 67 12.18 -6.35 -0.54
C HIS A 67 12.65 -4.89 -0.73
N LEU A 68 12.33 -4.27 -1.87
CA LEU A 68 12.65 -2.87 -2.14
C LEU A 68 12.04 -1.92 -1.10
N TRP A 69 10.80 -2.19 -0.69
CA TRP A 69 10.14 -1.45 0.38
C TRP A 69 10.87 -1.62 1.72
N GLY A 70 11.27 -2.84 2.07
CA GLY A 70 12.05 -3.09 3.29
C GLY A 70 13.42 -2.42 3.28
N LEU A 71 14.11 -2.42 2.13
CA LEU A 71 15.38 -1.71 1.98
C LEU A 71 15.21 -0.20 2.24
N ALA A 72 14.21 0.43 1.63
CA ALA A 72 13.87 1.82 1.89
C ALA A 72 13.52 2.06 3.37
N PHE A 73 12.74 1.15 3.96
CA PHE A 73 12.27 1.23 5.33
C PHE A 73 13.40 1.19 6.36
N HIS A 74 14.42 0.36 6.13
CA HIS A 74 15.56 0.19 7.01
C HIS A 74 16.78 1.05 6.64
N ASN A 75 16.66 1.91 5.64
CA ASN A 75 17.76 2.73 5.10
C ASN A 75 18.95 1.90 4.57
N GLU A 76 18.66 0.74 3.97
CA GLU A 76 19.64 -0.15 3.35
C GLU A 76 19.67 0.09 1.84
N PHE A 77 20.64 0.85 1.35
CA PHE A 77 20.67 1.26 -0.05
C PHE A 77 21.71 0.56 -0.91
N GLU A 78 22.53 -0.33 -0.33
CA GLU A 78 23.58 -1.04 -1.08
C GLU A 78 23.00 -1.89 -2.21
N GLU A 79 21.88 -2.60 -1.95
CA GLU A 79 21.21 -3.48 -2.91
C GLU A 79 20.01 -2.83 -3.60
N PHE A 80 19.67 -1.57 -3.25
CA PHE A 80 18.43 -0.92 -3.70
C PHE A 80 18.30 -0.88 -5.23
N ASP A 81 19.35 -0.42 -5.92
CA ASP A 81 19.35 -0.32 -7.39
C ASP A 81 19.28 -1.71 -8.06
N GLU A 82 19.93 -2.73 -7.49
CA GLU A 82 19.89 -4.11 -7.99
C GLU A 82 18.48 -4.69 -7.86
N VAL A 83 17.88 -4.60 -6.66
CA VAL A 83 16.53 -5.10 -6.41
C VAL A 83 15.52 -4.35 -7.27
N MET A 84 15.59 -3.01 -7.34
CA MET A 84 14.71 -2.21 -8.18
C MET A 84 14.77 -2.64 -9.66
N ASN A 85 15.99 -2.87 -10.19
CA ASN A 85 16.17 -3.28 -11.58
C ASN A 85 15.71 -4.72 -11.86
N SER A 86 15.68 -5.57 -10.83
CA SER A 86 15.21 -6.96 -10.94
C SER A 86 13.68 -7.09 -11.00
N ILE A 87 12.94 -6.04 -10.67
CA ILE A 87 11.46 -6.02 -10.73
C ILE A 87 11.00 -5.94 -12.19
N ASP A 88 10.27 -6.96 -12.63
CA ASP A 88 9.63 -7.04 -13.96
C ASP A 88 8.17 -6.56 -13.83
N VAL A 89 7.96 -5.29 -14.12
CA VAL A 89 6.64 -4.65 -13.97
C VAL A 89 5.64 -5.18 -14.99
N ASP A 90 6.08 -5.54 -16.21
CA ASP A 90 5.20 -6.08 -17.25
C ASP A 90 4.51 -7.38 -16.81
N ARG A 91 5.24 -8.23 -16.07
CA ARG A 91 4.68 -9.48 -15.53
C ARG A 91 3.68 -9.28 -14.39
N MET A 92 3.64 -8.10 -13.82
CA MET A 92 2.69 -7.74 -12.75
C MET A 92 1.35 -7.26 -13.33
N MET A 93 1.26 -7.09 -14.65
CA MET A 93 0.06 -6.61 -15.36
C MET A 93 -0.62 -7.74 -16.12
N THR A 94 -1.96 -7.68 -16.19
CA THR A 94 -2.76 -8.56 -17.05
C THR A 94 -3.26 -7.76 -18.23
N HIS A 95 -2.87 -8.18 -19.44
CA HIS A 95 -3.33 -7.56 -20.68
C HIS A 95 -4.63 -8.22 -21.14
N GLU A 96 -5.68 -7.42 -21.29
CA GLU A 96 -6.97 -7.87 -21.83
C GLU A 96 -6.94 -7.92 -23.35
N LYS A 97 -7.90 -8.61 -23.95
CA LYS A 97 -7.98 -8.80 -25.40
C LYS A 97 -8.19 -7.50 -26.19
N ASP A 98 -8.76 -6.49 -25.56
CA ASP A 98 -8.99 -5.16 -26.10
C ASP A 98 -7.80 -4.21 -25.95
N GLY A 99 -6.68 -4.69 -25.43
CA GLY A 99 -5.49 -3.90 -25.16
C GLY A 99 -5.51 -3.12 -23.84
N SER A 100 -6.59 -3.22 -23.06
CA SER A 100 -6.64 -2.63 -21.73
C SER A 100 -5.80 -3.45 -20.75
N VAL A 101 -5.36 -2.80 -19.66
CA VAL A 101 -4.54 -3.42 -18.63
C VAL A 101 -5.32 -3.51 -17.33
N LYS A 102 -5.27 -4.67 -16.72
CA LYS A 102 -5.79 -4.94 -15.39
C LYS A 102 -4.64 -5.18 -14.41
N ILE A 103 -4.64 -4.47 -13.30
CA ILE A 103 -3.67 -4.67 -12.22
C ILE A 103 -4.33 -5.09 -10.88
N THR A 104 -5.65 -5.30 -10.87
CA THR A 104 -6.42 -5.58 -9.65
C THR A 104 -5.92 -6.76 -8.83
N GLU A 105 -5.27 -7.74 -9.44
CA GLU A 105 -4.67 -8.87 -8.73
C GLU A 105 -3.28 -8.55 -8.14
N ASN A 106 -2.66 -7.45 -8.61
CA ASN A 106 -1.32 -7.00 -8.22
C ASN A 106 -1.34 -5.56 -7.67
N GLU A 107 -2.51 -5.04 -7.33
CA GLU A 107 -2.71 -3.65 -6.88
C GLU A 107 -1.86 -3.32 -5.66
N ASP A 108 -1.70 -4.28 -4.74
CA ASP A 108 -0.83 -4.19 -3.58
C ASP A 108 0.63 -3.90 -3.97
N ALA A 109 1.17 -4.61 -4.96
CA ALA A 109 2.53 -4.38 -5.43
C ALA A 109 2.69 -3.01 -6.11
N PHE A 110 1.72 -2.60 -6.93
CA PHE A 110 1.71 -1.27 -7.52
C PHE A 110 1.53 -0.17 -6.47
N PHE A 111 0.74 -0.41 -5.43
CA PHE A 111 0.64 0.50 -4.29
C PHE A 111 2.00 0.77 -3.64
N TYR A 112 2.79 -0.28 -3.37
CA TYR A 112 4.14 -0.10 -2.82
C TYR A 112 5.06 0.66 -3.77
N LEU A 113 5.05 0.34 -5.06
CA LEU A 113 5.90 1.00 -6.05
C LEU A 113 5.58 2.50 -6.23
N TYR A 114 4.30 2.86 -6.24
CA TYR A 114 3.87 4.23 -6.55
C TYR A 114 3.71 5.12 -5.32
N LEU A 115 3.36 4.56 -4.16
CA LEU A 115 3.02 5.34 -2.98
C LEU A 115 3.89 4.98 -1.76
N GLY A 116 4.03 3.70 -1.46
CA GLY A 116 4.71 3.26 -0.24
C GLY A 116 6.20 3.56 -0.22
N ILE A 117 6.93 3.15 -1.27
CA ILE A 117 8.37 3.34 -1.37
C ILE A 117 8.75 4.80 -1.63
N PRO A 118 8.15 5.51 -2.60
CA PRO A 118 8.45 6.92 -2.84
C PRO A 118 8.29 7.79 -1.62
N ASN A 119 7.26 7.51 -0.82
CA ASN A 119 6.98 8.27 0.38
C ASN A 119 8.09 8.12 1.45
N ILE A 120 8.57 6.89 1.70
CA ILE A 120 9.69 6.65 2.63
C ILE A 120 10.97 7.36 2.16
N LEU A 121 11.27 7.25 0.86
CA LEU A 121 12.48 7.83 0.27
C LEU A 121 12.48 9.36 0.37
N GLU A 122 11.34 10.01 0.25
CA GLU A 122 11.22 11.46 0.39
C GLU A 122 11.51 11.91 1.82
N LYS A 123 10.93 11.22 2.82
CA LYS A 123 11.14 11.52 4.23
C LYS A 123 12.61 11.46 4.64
N ASP A 124 13.29 10.40 4.23
CA ASP A 124 14.66 10.16 4.64
C ASP A 124 15.70 10.95 3.81
N GLY A 125 15.21 11.90 2.96
CA GLY A 125 16.05 12.72 2.10
C GLY A 125 16.70 11.92 0.97
N LYS A 126 16.12 10.80 0.59
CA LYS A 126 16.58 9.92 -0.49
C LYS A 126 15.84 10.17 -1.81
N THR A 127 15.60 11.43 -2.10
CA THR A 127 14.89 11.93 -3.29
C THR A 127 15.47 11.38 -4.60
N ASP A 128 16.79 11.15 -4.66
CA ASP A 128 17.41 10.58 -5.86
C ASP A 128 16.95 9.15 -6.13
N TYR A 129 16.76 8.33 -5.08
CA TYR A 129 16.20 6.99 -5.24
C TYR A 129 14.73 7.03 -5.64
N ARG A 130 13.95 7.98 -5.07
CA ARG A 130 12.56 8.23 -5.50
C ARG A 130 12.49 8.59 -6.99
N ARG A 131 13.35 9.49 -7.47
CA ARG A 131 13.42 9.87 -8.87
C ARG A 131 13.76 8.69 -9.78
N LYS A 132 14.76 7.88 -9.43
CA LYS A 132 15.10 6.64 -10.16
C LYS A 132 13.91 5.70 -10.27
N LEU A 133 13.16 5.50 -9.17
CA LEU A 133 11.96 4.67 -9.19
C LEU A 133 10.87 5.27 -10.10
N ASN A 134 10.64 6.58 -10.02
CA ASN A 134 9.70 7.28 -10.87
C ASN A 134 10.10 7.18 -12.36
N GLU A 135 11.38 7.34 -12.70
CA GLU A 135 11.90 7.15 -14.06
C GLU A 135 11.65 5.73 -14.57
N LYS A 136 11.89 4.71 -13.75
CA LYS A 136 11.55 3.31 -14.08
C LYS A 136 10.06 3.15 -14.38
N MET A 137 9.19 3.80 -13.63
CA MET A 137 7.74 3.67 -13.75
C MET A 137 7.14 4.56 -14.86
N GLU A 138 7.86 5.58 -15.32
CA GLU A 138 7.37 6.53 -16.34
C GLU A 138 7.03 5.84 -17.67
N GLN A 139 7.73 4.77 -18.06
CA GLN A 139 7.45 3.99 -19.26
C GLN A 139 6.04 3.37 -19.26
N TYR A 140 5.42 3.20 -18.07
CA TYR A 140 4.08 2.63 -17.89
C TYR A 140 2.98 3.68 -17.79
N LYS A 141 3.31 4.97 -17.87
CA LYS A 141 2.40 6.10 -17.69
C LYS A 141 1.14 6.01 -18.55
N ASP A 142 1.31 5.79 -19.84
CA ASP A 142 0.19 5.72 -20.77
C ASP A 142 -0.63 4.43 -20.62
N ILE A 143 0.03 3.33 -20.32
CA ILE A 143 -0.61 2.03 -20.10
C ILE A 143 -1.48 2.06 -18.83
N LEU A 144 -0.99 2.70 -17.78
CA LEU A 144 -1.63 2.76 -16.46
C LEU A 144 -2.42 4.05 -16.21
N LYS A 145 -2.68 4.86 -17.24
CA LYS A 145 -3.33 6.18 -17.12
C LYS A 145 -4.70 6.16 -16.41
N ASN A 146 -5.42 5.04 -16.50
CA ASN A 146 -6.73 4.88 -15.88
C ASN A 146 -6.67 4.16 -14.53
N GLN A 147 -5.48 3.87 -14.00
CA GLN A 147 -5.31 3.21 -12.71
C GLN A 147 -5.22 4.26 -11.60
N LEU A 148 -6.07 4.14 -10.59
CA LEU A 148 -6.15 5.11 -9.49
C LEU A 148 -4.79 5.28 -8.80
N VAL A 149 -4.07 4.18 -8.54
CA VAL A 149 -2.75 4.22 -7.90
C VAL A 149 -1.76 5.09 -8.67
N ARG A 150 -1.78 5.03 -10.00
CA ARG A 150 -0.89 5.81 -10.84
C ARG A 150 -1.25 7.30 -10.79
N VAL A 151 -2.55 7.64 -10.82
CA VAL A 151 -3.02 9.04 -10.79
C VAL A 151 -2.74 9.68 -9.43
N GLU A 152 -2.95 8.93 -8.35
CA GLU A 152 -2.62 9.39 -7.00
C GLU A 152 -1.10 9.58 -6.81
N ALA A 153 -0.28 8.71 -7.41
CA ALA A 153 1.18 8.88 -7.41
C ALA A 153 1.61 10.16 -8.11
N GLU A 154 0.93 10.58 -9.19
CA GLU A 154 1.19 11.86 -9.84
C GLU A 154 0.86 13.03 -8.90
N ALA A 155 -0.27 12.97 -8.21
CA ALA A 155 -0.63 13.99 -7.21
C ALA A 155 0.37 14.03 -6.05
N ILE A 156 0.86 12.88 -5.55
CA ILE A 156 1.90 12.81 -4.53
C ILE A 156 3.24 13.41 -5.02
N ASN A 157 3.60 13.17 -6.28
CA ASN A 157 4.80 13.79 -6.84
C ASN A 157 4.65 15.31 -6.91
N GLN A 158 3.50 15.85 -7.35
CA GLN A 158 3.21 17.28 -7.33
C GLN A 158 3.28 17.86 -5.91
N PHE A 159 2.81 17.12 -4.91
CA PHE A 159 2.90 17.51 -3.50
C PHE A 159 4.36 17.65 -3.05
N TYR A 160 5.22 16.66 -3.30
CA TYR A 160 6.61 16.72 -2.88
C TYR A 160 7.45 17.73 -3.67
N GLU A 161 7.19 17.90 -4.96
CA GLU A 161 7.86 18.88 -5.81
C GLU A 161 7.30 20.30 -5.63
N LYS A 162 6.24 20.46 -4.83
CA LYS A 162 5.51 21.74 -4.63
C LYS A 162 5.03 22.36 -5.92
N GLU A 163 4.55 21.53 -6.85
CA GLU A 163 4.08 21.93 -8.18
C GLU A 163 2.56 22.22 -8.21
N GLY A 164 2.17 23.27 -8.91
CA GLY A 164 0.77 23.62 -9.13
C GLY A 164 -0.02 23.76 -7.83
N ASP A 165 -1.15 23.06 -7.73
CA ASP A 165 -1.97 22.97 -6.51
C ASP A 165 -1.55 21.82 -5.59
N GLN A 166 -0.39 21.22 -5.84
CA GLN A 166 0.16 20.09 -5.09
C GLN A 166 -0.74 18.86 -5.11
N GLY A 167 -1.52 18.67 -6.16
CA GLY A 167 -2.47 17.56 -6.30
C GLY A 167 -3.78 17.74 -5.53
N LEU A 168 -4.03 18.90 -4.92
CA LEU A 168 -5.17 19.14 -4.04
C LEU A 168 -6.51 18.90 -4.74
N ALA A 169 -6.68 19.35 -5.98
CA ALA A 169 -7.91 19.13 -6.75
C ALA A 169 -8.23 17.64 -6.93
N PHE A 170 -7.21 16.81 -7.14
CA PHE A 170 -7.36 15.35 -7.20
C PHE A 170 -7.78 14.79 -5.84
N TYR A 171 -7.13 15.21 -4.74
CA TYR A 171 -7.48 14.72 -3.40
C TYR A 171 -8.91 15.08 -3.02
N GLU A 172 -9.34 16.32 -3.25
CA GLU A 172 -10.72 16.75 -3.00
C GLU A 172 -11.73 15.92 -3.81
N SER A 173 -11.44 15.65 -5.10
CA SER A 173 -12.27 14.81 -5.97
C SER A 173 -12.38 13.37 -5.45
N LEU A 174 -11.24 12.77 -5.07
CA LEU A 174 -11.20 11.40 -4.51
C LEU A 174 -11.98 11.31 -3.20
N LEU A 175 -11.85 12.28 -2.30
CA LEU A 175 -12.55 12.33 -1.03
C LEU A 175 -14.05 12.55 -1.22
N ALA A 176 -14.45 13.35 -2.20
CA ALA A 176 -15.85 13.56 -2.59
C ALA A 176 -16.50 12.32 -3.23
N GLY A 177 -15.70 11.28 -3.58
CA GLY A 177 -16.20 10.04 -4.18
C GLY A 177 -16.19 10.04 -5.71
N ASP A 178 -15.57 11.02 -6.35
CA ASP A 178 -15.46 11.13 -7.81
C ASP A 178 -14.20 10.42 -8.32
N TYR A 179 -14.26 9.09 -8.34
CA TYR A 179 -13.17 8.22 -8.84
C TYR A 179 -13.67 7.07 -9.70
N SER A 180 -14.94 7.12 -10.12
CA SER A 180 -15.57 6.07 -10.93
C SER A 180 -14.94 5.84 -12.31
N GLN A 181 -14.20 6.84 -12.82
CA GLN A 181 -13.47 6.77 -14.07
C GLN A 181 -12.18 5.94 -13.96
N TYR A 182 -11.70 5.67 -12.75
CA TYR A 182 -10.45 4.93 -12.54
C TYR A 182 -10.71 3.44 -12.23
N GLN A 183 -9.73 2.62 -12.57
CA GLN A 183 -9.66 1.22 -12.15
C GLN A 183 -8.88 1.15 -10.84
N TYR A 184 -9.39 0.40 -9.87
CA TYR A 184 -8.78 0.23 -8.56
C TYR A 184 -9.27 -1.03 -7.87
N SER A 185 -8.51 -1.55 -6.90
CA SER A 185 -8.95 -2.60 -5.98
C SER A 185 -9.87 -2.01 -4.91
N LYS A 186 -11.09 -2.57 -4.78
CA LYS A 186 -12.05 -2.12 -3.76
C LYS A 186 -11.53 -2.25 -2.33
N SER A 187 -10.62 -3.20 -2.08
CA SER A 187 -9.99 -3.40 -0.78
C SER A 187 -9.04 -2.27 -0.38
N LEU A 188 -8.46 -1.55 -1.36
CA LEU A 188 -7.49 -0.48 -1.14
C LEU A 188 -8.10 0.94 -1.14
N ILE A 189 -9.37 1.11 -1.54
CA ILE A 189 -9.96 2.45 -1.66
C ILE A 189 -9.94 3.24 -0.35
N GLY A 190 -10.11 2.56 0.78
CA GLY A 190 -9.99 3.18 2.10
C GLY A 190 -8.59 3.75 2.35
N LEU A 191 -7.55 3.00 1.93
CA LEU A 191 -6.16 3.41 2.06
C LEU A 191 -5.84 4.61 1.16
N TYR A 192 -6.26 4.58 -0.11
CA TYR A 192 -6.11 5.72 -1.01
C TYR A 192 -6.75 6.99 -0.45
N LYS A 193 -8.00 6.91 0.03
CA LYS A 193 -8.67 8.05 0.67
C LYS A 193 -7.96 8.54 1.93
N SER A 194 -7.41 7.64 2.73
CA SER A 194 -6.66 8.03 3.95
C SER A 194 -5.38 8.79 3.61
N ILE A 195 -4.64 8.33 2.58
CA ILE A 195 -3.45 9.03 2.09
C ILE A 195 -3.81 10.39 1.52
N ALA A 196 -4.83 10.46 0.65
CA ALA A 196 -5.32 11.71 0.07
C ALA A 196 -5.75 12.71 1.16
N ASN A 197 -6.48 12.26 2.17
CA ASN A 197 -6.89 13.10 3.30
C ASN A 197 -5.69 13.61 4.11
N ALA A 198 -4.71 12.75 4.38
CA ALA A 198 -3.52 13.14 5.12
C ALA A 198 -2.69 14.17 4.33
N THR A 199 -2.51 13.97 3.02
CA THR A 199 -1.79 14.90 2.15
C THR A 199 -2.54 16.24 2.02
N ALA A 200 -3.86 16.21 1.80
CA ALA A 200 -4.69 17.41 1.75
C ALA A 200 -4.65 18.19 3.07
N ALA A 201 -4.64 17.50 4.21
CA ALA A 201 -4.54 18.14 5.53
C ALA A 201 -3.24 18.94 5.69
N VAL A 202 -2.10 18.43 5.18
CA VAL A 202 -0.84 19.19 5.17
C VAL A 202 -0.98 20.45 4.34
N ILE A 203 -1.54 20.35 3.13
CA ILE A 203 -1.73 21.49 2.23
C ILE A 203 -2.65 22.54 2.87
N TYR A 204 -3.76 22.11 3.50
CA TYR A 204 -4.66 23.02 4.19
C TYR A 204 -3.99 23.73 5.36
N LYS A 205 -3.19 23.00 6.15
CA LYS A 205 -2.42 23.56 7.27
C LYS A 205 -1.37 24.60 6.79
N GLU A 206 -0.63 24.28 5.72
CA GLU A 206 0.34 25.19 5.12
C GLU A 206 -0.29 26.47 4.54
N ASN A 207 -1.55 26.40 4.12
CA ASN A 207 -2.30 27.50 3.52
C ASN A 207 -3.25 28.21 4.50
N ASP A 208 -3.11 28.00 5.82
CA ASP A 208 -3.94 28.59 6.87
C ASP A 208 -5.46 28.31 6.71
N GLN A 209 -5.83 27.23 6.01
CA GLN A 209 -7.23 26.81 5.81
C GLN A 209 -7.70 25.94 6.99
N THR A 210 -7.77 26.57 8.18
CA THR A 210 -8.03 25.90 9.45
C THR A 210 -9.32 25.08 9.44
N GLU A 211 -10.40 25.59 8.87
CA GLU A 211 -11.71 24.91 8.82
C GLU A 211 -11.63 23.58 8.05
N LYS A 212 -11.04 23.59 6.86
CA LYS A 212 -10.81 22.37 6.07
C LYS A 212 -9.87 21.38 6.75
N TYR A 213 -8.83 21.89 7.43
CA TYR A 213 -7.92 21.05 8.21
C TYR A 213 -8.67 20.33 9.35
N GLU A 214 -9.55 21.04 10.08
CA GLU A 214 -10.36 20.41 11.13
C GLU A 214 -11.29 19.32 10.58
N GLU A 215 -11.83 19.49 9.38
CA GLU A 215 -12.65 18.47 8.70
C GLU A 215 -11.86 17.18 8.39
N CYS A 216 -10.54 17.28 8.21
CA CYS A 216 -9.70 16.11 7.97
C CYS A 216 -9.46 15.24 9.22
N LYS A 217 -9.50 15.83 10.42
CA LYS A 217 -9.07 15.20 11.68
C LYS A 217 -9.69 13.83 11.96
N PRO A 218 -11.01 13.60 11.83
CA PRO A 218 -11.60 12.30 12.15
C PRO A 218 -11.02 11.15 11.31
N MET A 219 -10.71 11.41 10.04
CA MET A 219 -10.09 10.42 9.16
C MET A 219 -8.60 10.23 9.50
N LEU A 220 -7.89 11.31 9.87
CA LEU A 220 -6.50 11.25 10.33
C LEU A 220 -6.36 10.39 11.58
N GLU A 221 -7.19 10.63 12.60
CA GLU A 221 -7.20 9.85 13.85
C GLU A 221 -7.48 8.37 13.60
N ASN A 222 -8.41 8.06 12.68
CA ASN A 222 -8.69 6.68 12.32
C ASN A 222 -7.53 6.05 11.53
N PHE A 223 -6.90 6.78 10.63
CA PHE A 223 -5.75 6.31 9.86
C PHE A 223 -4.54 6.03 10.75
N ALA A 224 -4.29 6.89 11.74
CA ALA A 224 -3.20 6.76 12.70
C ALA A 224 -3.27 5.47 13.55
N LYS A 225 -4.45 4.88 13.73
CA LYS A 225 -4.61 3.60 14.45
C LYS A 225 -4.01 2.41 13.69
N SER A 226 -3.71 2.55 12.41
CA SER A 226 -3.00 1.54 11.63
C SER A 226 -1.50 1.81 11.63
N GLY A 227 -0.66 0.77 11.67
CA GLY A 227 0.80 0.93 11.66
C GLY A 227 1.32 1.66 10.41
N ILE A 228 0.65 1.48 9.26
CA ILE A 228 0.95 2.23 8.03
C ILE A 228 0.56 3.70 8.20
N GLY A 229 -0.62 3.96 8.75
CA GLY A 229 -1.13 5.32 8.94
C GLY A 229 -0.31 6.12 9.95
N GLU A 230 0.01 5.56 11.10
CA GLU A 230 0.87 6.21 12.10
C GLU A 230 2.19 6.68 11.48
N ARG A 231 2.82 5.81 10.72
CA ARG A 231 4.07 6.13 10.02
C ARG A 231 3.89 7.23 8.99
N TRP A 232 2.83 7.14 8.17
CA TRP A 232 2.52 8.14 7.16
C TRP A 232 2.28 9.51 7.79
N MET A 233 1.49 9.56 8.87
CA MET A 233 1.21 10.77 9.64
C MET A 233 2.48 11.40 10.20
N LYS A 234 3.33 10.61 10.85
CA LYS A 234 4.63 11.05 11.38
C LYS A 234 5.53 11.63 10.28
N GLN A 235 5.51 11.01 9.11
CA GLN A 235 6.26 11.43 7.95
C GLN A 235 5.80 12.78 7.40
N LEU A 236 4.50 13.01 7.34
CA LEU A 236 3.91 14.27 6.92
C LEU A 236 3.95 15.36 8.00
N GLY A 237 4.52 15.09 9.18
CA GLY A 237 4.56 16.05 10.28
C GLY A 237 3.19 16.37 10.86
N LEU A 238 2.24 15.45 10.73
CA LEU A 238 0.92 15.57 11.31
C LEU A 238 0.94 14.97 12.72
N GLU A 239 0.66 15.80 13.73
CA GLU A 239 0.50 15.35 15.10
C GLU A 239 -0.85 14.64 15.24
N VAL A 240 -0.82 13.41 15.72
CA VAL A 240 -2.01 12.69 16.15
C VAL A 240 -2.02 12.74 17.67
N SER A 241 -3.09 13.24 18.24
CA SER A 241 -3.33 13.08 19.68
C SER A 241 -3.29 11.60 19.98
N ALA A 242 -2.44 11.16 20.92
CA ALA A 242 -2.43 9.79 21.37
C ALA A 242 -3.87 9.38 21.71
N PRO A 243 -4.32 8.15 21.39
CA PRO A 243 -5.62 7.69 21.84
C PRO A 243 -5.69 7.93 23.36
N VAL A 244 -6.74 8.62 23.80
CA VAL A 244 -7.06 8.66 25.23
C VAL A 244 -7.29 7.21 25.59
N GLU A 245 -6.38 6.62 26.37
CA GLU A 245 -6.63 5.33 26.99
C GLU A 245 -7.96 5.50 27.72
N GLU A 246 -8.99 4.78 27.28
CA GLU A 246 -10.23 4.68 28.05
C GLU A 246 -9.80 4.13 29.41
N GLU A 247 -9.78 5.02 30.43
CA GLU A 247 -9.64 4.59 31.83
C GLU A 247 -10.69 3.51 32.06
N GLU A 248 -10.25 2.28 32.23
CA GLU A 248 -11.08 1.19 32.71
C GLU A 248 -11.83 1.68 33.95
N PHE A 249 -13.13 1.92 33.78
CA PHE A 249 -14.04 2.07 34.91
C PHE A 249 -14.20 0.71 35.60
N ASP A 250 -13.12 0.25 36.21
CA ASP A 250 -13.17 -0.80 37.24
C ASP A 250 -13.48 -0.16 38.60
N ASN A 251 -14.45 -0.76 39.23
CA ASN A 251 -14.84 -0.62 40.65
C ASN A 251 -16.04 0.31 40.92
N ILE A 252 -17.21 -0.23 40.64
CA ILE A 252 -18.32 -0.06 41.58
C ILE A 252 -18.40 -1.39 42.39
N GLU A 253 -17.70 -1.44 43.53
CA GLU A 253 -17.95 -2.42 44.57
C GLU A 253 -19.39 -2.25 45.09
N GLU A 254 -20.25 -3.19 44.75
CA GLU A 254 -21.50 -3.40 45.47
C GLU A 254 -21.17 -3.78 46.92
N LYS A 255 -21.28 -2.82 47.82
CA LYS A 255 -21.43 -3.12 49.23
C LYS A 255 -22.85 -3.60 49.47
N GLU A 256 -23.04 -4.92 49.55
CA GLU A 256 -24.18 -5.50 50.22
C GLU A 256 -24.08 -5.15 51.73
N GLU A 257 -24.97 -4.26 52.19
CA GLU A 257 -25.27 -4.10 53.62
C GLU A 257 -26.23 -5.19 54.04
N ASP A 258 -25.71 -6.11 54.89
CA ASP A 258 -26.51 -6.92 55.81
C ASP A 258 -27.28 -6.04 56.79
N GLN A 259 -28.65 -6.16 56.75
CA GLN A 259 -29.48 -6.10 57.95
C GLN A 259 -30.83 -6.82 57.72
#